data_53a5e470eb423d9b604709a6b57ef83a
#
_entry.id   53a5e470eb423d9b604709a6b57ef83a
#
_cell.length_a   1.000
_cell.length_b   1.000
_cell.length_c   1.000
_cell.angle_alpha   90.00
_cell.angle_beta   90.00
_cell.angle_gamma   90.00
#
_symmetry.space_group_name_H-M   'P 1'
#
loop_
_entity.id
_entity.type
_entity.pdbx_description
1 polymer ?
#
loop_
_entity_poly.entity_id
_entity_poly.type
_entity_poly.pdbx_seq_one_letter_code
_entity_poly.pdbx_strand_id
1 'polypeptide(L)'
;MNIFTARLTGKMLSTDAFEKTVYDMQERVKRWRQIEKSPELAEYNALKKIVESRDFQARKKELINRKYEDTDEGRKMTSFKRLMASRRIRRYQRALEDPTFQAFLKFQKSEDFQKVKSIKECLKSSEIRTYNLIYHSSFYRNYTKVLHSAELKQLAVLEKEVKTEDFLTRHALWADAKRWQHSEEFKTEQRYLELAKSDDIKFFYTQREERIDWAELFRPAFDDDMSSGKNWKPGYGYANPAAKDGHSRTSERQAYNNGRNTFFVDGRMDLETREETVEAVAWDTKKGFVEQVFDYTSDVMNTKEAFMQEQGLFMAKVRSQGVGRHFFGLSTGKNDKSMVALYFYNGNKHQLGLVNGNKTRLAELSGVLRSMYHVYSFRWTKNELIWYVNNLEILRLRNSLPKEAMFYLAQSWLPMSEKGGEGKLKIQWARVFRGVEDSPLAQRNAAEAKANEEKEAKETKKKAK
;
A
#
# COMPACT_ATOMS: atom_id res chain seq x y z
N MET A 1 9.77 -0.40 -37.78
CA MET A 1 10.23 -1.61 -37.03
C MET A 1 9.49 -2.83 -37.55
N ASN A 2 10.19 -3.95 -37.77
CA ASN A 2 9.55 -5.18 -38.22
C ASN A 2 9.04 -5.99 -37.02
N ILE A 3 7.72 -6.07 -36.89
CA ILE A 3 7.02 -6.74 -35.77
C ILE A 3 7.25 -8.25 -35.82
N PHE A 4 7.34 -8.84 -37.01
CA PHE A 4 7.64 -10.26 -37.14
C PHE A 4 9.02 -10.61 -36.53
N THR A 5 10.04 -9.81 -36.84
CA THR A 5 11.38 -9.98 -36.24
C THR A 5 11.37 -9.77 -34.72
N ALA A 6 10.64 -8.76 -34.23
CA ALA A 6 10.51 -8.50 -32.80
C ALA A 6 9.85 -9.66 -32.05
N ARG A 7 8.88 -10.32 -32.69
CA ARG A 7 8.22 -11.52 -32.14
C ARG A 7 9.16 -12.73 -32.12
N LEU A 8 9.87 -12.98 -33.18
CA LEU A 8 10.87 -14.09 -33.28
C LEU A 8 12.00 -13.95 -32.26
N THR A 9 12.42 -12.73 -31.99
CA THR A 9 13.49 -12.44 -31.01
C THR A 9 13.00 -12.32 -29.56
N GLY A 10 11.73 -12.59 -29.28
CA GLY A 10 11.15 -12.48 -27.93
C GLY A 10 10.98 -11.05 -27.41
N LYS A 11 11.29 -10.01 -28.20
CA LYS A 11 11.11 -8.61 -27.82
C LYS A 11 9.63 -8.21 -27.76
N MET A 12 8.79 -8.88 -28.50
CA MET A 12 7.35 -8.69 -28.50
C MET A 12 6.65 -9.97 -28.05
N LEU A 13 5.81 -9.86 -27.03
CA LEU A 13 4.96 -10.94 -26.57
C LEU A 13 3.88 -11.28 -27.61
N SER A 14 3.42 -12.53 -27.65
CA SER A 14 2.17 -12.84 -28.32
C SER A 14 0.99 -12.10 -27.65
N THR A 15 -0.11 -11.93 -28.38
CA THR A 15 -1.28 -11.24 -27.83
C THR A 15 -1.79 -11.93 -26.57
N ASP A 16 -1.90 -13.27 -26.59
CA ASP A 16 -2.36 -14.03 -25.41
C ASP A 16 -1.40 -13.93 -24.23
N ALA A 17 -0.08 -13.98 -24.49
CA ALA A 17 0.92 -13.82 -23.43
C ALA A 17 0.89 -12.40 -22.84
N PHE A 18 0.66 -11.38 -23.67
CA PHE A 18 0.52 -10.01 -23.21
C PHE A 18 -0.75 -9.84 -22.37
N GLU A 19 -1.90 -10.36 -22.83
CA GLU A 19 -3.15 -10.31 -22.08
C GLU A 19 -3.04 -11.03 -20.74
N LYS A 20 -2.37 -12.20 -20.71
CA LYS A 20 -2.08 -12.91 -19.47
C LYS A 20 -1.25 -12.05 -18.52
N THR A 21 -0.21 -11.38 -19.02
CA THR A 21 0.61 -10.47 -18.20
C THR A 21 -0.24 -9.36 -17.59
N VAL A 22 -1.14 -8.75 -18.38
CA VAL A 22 -2.05 -7.70 -17.92
C VAL A 22 -3.01 -8.27 -16.86
N TYR A 23 -3.57 -9.46 -17.08
CA TYR A 23 -4.46 -10.12 -16.12
C TYR A 23 -3.74 -10.42 -14.80
N ASP A 24 -2.54 -11.02 -14.86
CA ASP A 24 -1.75 -11.33 -13.67
C ASP A 24 -1.42 -10.06 -12.86
N MET A 25 -1.14 -8.96 -13.55
CA MET A 25 -0.98 -7.66 -12.90
C MET A 25 -2.26 -7.17 -12.23
N GLN A 26 -3.42 -7.30 -12.87
CA GLN A 26 -4.72 -6.92 -12.27
C GLN A 26 -4.98 -7.68 -10.99
N GLU A 27 -4.77 -8.99 -10.97
CA GLU A 27 -4.94 -9.81 -9.76
C GLU A 27 -3.95 -9.41 -8.66
N ARG A 28 -2.71 -9.09 -9.00
CA ARG A 28 -1.71 -8.58 -8.04
C ARG A 28 -2.17 -7.26 -7.41
N VAL A 29 -2.67 -6.32 -8.20
CA VAL A 29 -3.18 -5.03 -7.69
C VAL A 29 -4.44 -5.22 -6.86
N LYS A 30 -5.33 -6.10 -7.26
CA LYS A 30 -6.53 -6.43 -6.48
C LYS A 30 -6.16 -7.00 -5.11
N ARG A 31 -5.22 -7.96 -5.06
CA ARG A 31 -4.68 -8.51 -3.82
C ARG A 31 -4.04 -7.42 -2.96
N TRP A 32 -3.21 -6.57 -3.55
CA TRP A 32 -2.56 -5.46 -2.85
C TRP A 32 -3.55 -4.53 -2.17
N ARG A 33 -4.65 -4.16 -2.88
CA ARG A 33 -5.71 -3.30 -2.33
C ARG A 33 -6.53 -3.98 -1.24
N GLN A 34 -6.71 -5.28 -1.31
CA GLN A 34 -7.36 -6.06 -0.25
C GLN A 34 -6.52 -6.02 1.02
N ILE A 35 -5.21 -6.24 0.87
CA ILE A 35 -4.27 -6.19 1.99
C ILE A 35 -4.17 -4.78 2.58
N GLU A 36 -4.15 -3.74 1.74
CA GLU A 36 -4.12 -2.33 2.19
C GLU A 36 -5.26 -1.99 3.17
N LYS A 37 -6.40 -2.64 3.02
CA LYS A 37 -7.58 -2.46 3.87
C LYS A 37 -7.72 -3.52 4.96
N SER A 38 -6.78 -4.46 5.04
CA SER A 38 -6.87 -5.56 5.99
C SER A 38 -6.60 -5.12 7.42
N PRO A 39 -7.30 -5.70 8.41
CA PRO A 39 -7.00 -5.45 9.82
C PRO A 39 -5.60 -5.93 10.19
N GLU A 40 -5.07 -6.97 9.53
CA GLU A 40 -3.73 -7.50 9.76
C GLU A 40 -2.63 -6.48 9.42
N LEU A 41 -2.75 -5.77 8.31
CA LEU A 41 -1.82 -4.70 7.95
C LEU A 41 -1.89 -3.53 8.93
N ALA A 42 -3.10 -3.19 9.39
CA ALA A 42 -3.29 -2.14 10.38
C ALA A 42 -2.64 -2.53 11.72
N GLU A 43 -2.85 -3.78 12.17
CA GLU A 43 -2.21 -4.34 13.37
C GLU A 43 -0.68 -4.35 13.23
N TYR A 44 -0.16 -4.85 12.11
CA TYR A 44 1.29 -4.84 11.83
C TYR A 44 1.89 -3.44 11.94
N ASN A 45 1.25 -2.45 11.32
CA ASN A 45 1.74 -1.07 11.35
C ASN A 45 1.68 -0.45 12.76
N ALA A 46 0.68 -0.80 13.56
CA ALA A 46 0.57 -0.35 14.95
C ALA A 46 1.68 -0.99 15.80
N LEU A 47 1.86 -2.30 15.71
CA LEU A 47 2.90 -3.03 16.42
C LEU A 47 4.30 -2.59 15.99
N LYS A 48 4.52 -2.33 14.72
CA LYS A 48 5.79 -1.82 14.20
C LYS A 48 6.18 -0.52 14.88
N LYS A 49 5.24 0.43 15.00
CA LYS A 49 5.49 1.72 15.68
C LYS A 49 5.85 1.52 17.15
N ILE A 50 5.21 0.56 17.83
CA ILE A 50 5.49 0.24 19.23
C ILE A 50 6.90 -0.38 19.34
N VAL A 51 7.16 -1.46 18.60
CA VAL A 51 8.41 -2.23 18.69
C VAL A 51 9.63 -1.39 18.26
N GLU A 52 9.49 -0.53 17.26
CA GLU A 52 10.57 0.35 16.79
C GLU A 52 10.72 1.63 17.67
N SER A 53 9.86 1.85 18.66
CA SER A 53 9.97 3.01 19.54
C SER A 53 11.20 2.93 20.44
N ARG A 54 11.75 4.09 20.78
CA ARG A 54 12.91 4.18 21.70
C ARG A 54 12.60 3.61 23.08
N ASP A 55 11.41 3.86 23.58
CA ASP A 55 10.96 3.41 24.90
C ASP A 55 10.85 1.88 24.95
N PHE A 56 10.28 1.25 23.93
CA PHE A 56 10.20 -0.20 23.83
C PHE A 56 11.59 -0.83 23.77
N GLN A 57 12.49 -0.32 22.94
CA GLN A 57 13.85 -0.83 22.81
C GLN A 57 14.66 -0.62 24.09
N ALA A 58 14.49 0.51 24.78
CA ALA A 58 15.12 0.75 26.08
C ALA A 58 14.60 -0.23 27.14
N ARG A 59 13.28 -0.44 27.21
CA ARG A 59 12.66 -1.39 28.12
C ARG A 59 13.08 -2.82 27.86
N LYS A 60 13.12 -3.24 26.59
CA LYS A 60 13.64 -4.54 26.18
C LYS A 60 15.08 -4.74 26.64
N LYS A 61 15.94 -3.77 26.37
CA LYS A 61 17.36 -3.80 26.78
C LYS A 61 17.49 -3.89 28.30
N GLU A 62 16.66 -3.16 29.03
CA GLU A 62 16.64 -3.20 30.50
C GLU A 62 16.24 -4.59 31.00
N LEU A 63 15.11 -5.13 30.52
CA LEU A 63 14.62 -6.46 30.94
C LEU A 63 15.60 -7.59 30.63
N ILE A 64 16.34 -7.49 29.51
CA ILE A 64 17.31 -8.54 29.12
C ILE A 64 18.61 -8.41 29.90
N ASN A 65 19.19 -7.20 29.99
CA ASN A 65 20.58 -7.02 30.37
C ASN A 65 20.78 -6.63 31.83
N ARG A 66 19.77 -6.06 32.52
CA ARG A 66 19.91 -5.61 33.89
C ARG A 66 20.00 -6.81 34.80
N LYS A 67 21.08 -6.92 35.59
CA LYS A 67 21.23 -7.98 36.58
C LYS A 67 20.31 -7.75 37.78
N TYR A 68 19.85 -8.84 38.39
CA TYR A 68 19.01 -8.76 39.60
C TYR A 68 19.69 -7.98 40.73
N GLU A 69 20.97 -8.19 40.92
CA GLU A 69 21.76 -7.54 41.97
C GLU A 69 21.88 -6.02 41.82
N ASP A 70 21.72 -5.54 40.58
CA ASP A 70 21.80 -4.11 40.24
C ASP A 70 20.46 -3.39 40.41
N THR A 71 19.39 -4.15 40.68
CA THR A 71 18.06 -3.58 40.94
C THR A 71 17.93 -3.12 42.39
N ASP A 72 17.00 -2.21 42.67
CA ASP A 72 16.70 -1.74 44.02
C ASP A 72 16.15 -2.90 44.87
N GLU A 73 15.27 -3.71 44.26
CA GLU A 73 14.70 -4.92 44.89
C GLU A 73 15.76 -5.95 45.23
N GLY A 74 16.71 -6.20 44.34
CA GLY A 74 17.82 -7.12 44.57
C GLY A 74 18.71 -6.65 45.69
N ARG A 75 19.09 -5.39 45.73
CA ARG A 75 19.90 -4.76 46.76
C ARG A 75 19.21 -4.79 48.13
N LYS A 76 17.92 -4.38 48.18
CA LYS A 76 17.15 -4.39 49.42
C LYS A 76 16.93 -5.80 49.97
N MET A 77 16.57 -6.75 49.12
CA MET A 77 16.39 -8.16 49.53
C MET A 77 17.70 -8.77 50.01
N THR A 78 18.81 -8.52 49.34
CA THR A 78 20.14 -8.99 49.77
C THR A 78 20.53 -8.39 51.12
N SER A 79 20.29 -7.08 51.32
CA SER A 79 20.55 -6.38 52.59
C SER A 79 19.66 -6.90 53.72
N PHE A 80 18.37 -7.13 53.46
CA PHE A 80 17.43 -7.72 54.38
C PHE A 80 17.88 -9.13 54.81
N LYS A 81 18.20 -10.02 53.87
CA LYS A 81 18.70 -11.39 54.15
C LYS A 81 20.01 -11.36 54.92
N ARG A 82 20.94 -10.46 54.60
CA ARG A 82 22.21 -10.29 55.32
C ARG A 82 22.01 -9.84 56.75
N LEU A 83 21.11 -8.88 57.01
CA LEU A 83 20.79 -8.44 58.36
C LEU A 83 20.10 -9.54 59.18
N MET A 84 19.11 -10.22 58.60
CA MET A 84 18.46 -11.37 59.24
C MET A 84 19.44 -12.53 59.53
N ALA A 85 20.45 -12.74 58.70
CA ALA A 85 21.47 -13.74 58.90
C ALA A 85 22.54 -13.31 59.95
N SER A 86 22.57 -12.02 60.32
CA SER A 86 23.57 -11.52 61.26
C SER A 86 23.49 -12.20 62.60
N ARG A 87 24.65 -12.71 63.11
CA ARG A 87 24.72 -13.37 64.40
C ARG A 87 24.27 -12.45 65.56
N ARG A 88 24.52 -11.13 65.43
CA ARG A 88 24.12 -10.12 66.42
C ARG A 88 22.59 -9.96 66.46
N ILE A 89 21.96 -9.84 65.34
CA ILE A 89 20.51 -9.67 65.23
C ILE A 89 19.80 -10.95 65.65
N ARG A 90 20.23 -12.12 65.19
CA ARG A 90 19.66 -13.41 65.63
C ARG A 90 19.75 -13.62 67.13
N ARG A 91 20.84 -13.22 67.77
CA ARG A 91 20.94 -13.25 69.22
C ARG A 91 20.00 -12.27 69.91
N TYR A 92 19.81 -11.10 69.34
CA TYR A 92 18.83 -10.12 69.82
C TYR A 92 17.39 -10.64 69.73
N GLN A 93 17.01 -11.22 68.60
CA GLN A 93 15.68 -11.81 68.40
C GLN A 93 15.44 -12.97 69.38
N ARG A 94 16.40 -13.88 69.55
CA ARG A 94 16.33 -14.96 70.56
C ARG A 94 16.19 -14.43 71.99
N ALA A 95 16.83 -13.31 72.30
CA ALA A 95 16.65 -12.66 73.59
C ALA A 95 15.21 -12.17 73.81
N LEU A 96 14.58 -11.66 72.81
CA LEU A 96 13.18 -11.22 72.85
C LEU A 96 12.20 -12.38 73.01
N GLU A 97 12.56 -13.59 72.55
CA GLU A 97 11.71 -14.77 72.60
C GLU A 97 11.93 -15.54 73.91
N ASP A 98 13.02 -15.26 74.64
CA ASP A 98 13.36 -15.96 75.88
C ASP A 98 12.47 -15.50 77.04
N PRO A 99 11.67 -16.42 77.63
CA PRO A 99 10.75 -16.03 78.75
C PRO A 99 11.46 -15.44 79.96
N THR A 100 12.67 -15.94 80.25
CA THR A 100 13.45 -15.46 81.42
C THR A 100 13.93 -14.02 81.14
N PHE A 101 14.34 -13.75 79.91
CA PHE A 101 14.74 -12.39 79.52
C PHE A 101 13.57 -11.42 79.43
N GLN A 102 12.41 -11.89 79.02
CA GLN A 102 11.18 -11.05 79.01
C GLN A 102 10.78 -10.72 80.47
N ALA A 103 10.85 -11.69 81.42
CA ALA A 103 10.62 -11.46 82.82
C ALA A 103 11.62 -10.43 83.42
N PHE A 104 12.90 -10.52 83.00
CA PHE A 104 13.94 -9.57 83.35
C PHE A 104 13.61 -8.16 82.87
N LEU A 105 13.20 -7.95 81.59
CA LEU A 105 12.82 -6.65 81.04
C LEU A 105 11.58 -6.05 81.69
N LYS A 106 10.59 -6.90 82.07
CA LYS A 106 9.42 -6.50 82.88
C LYS A 106 9.83 -6.05 84.28
N PHE A 107 10.66 -6.82 84.92
CA PHE A 107 11.14 -6.47 86.27
C PHE A 107 11.93 -5.17 86.26
N GLN A 108 12.80 -4.91 85.28
CA GLN A 108 13.58 -3.69 85.10
C GLN A 108 12.65 -2.42 85.01
N LYS A 109 11.44 -2.56 84.46
CA LYS A 109 10.44 -1.47 84.32
C LYS A 109 9.49 -1.43 85.51
N SER A 110 9.51 -2.32 86.46
CA SER A 110 8.54 -2.35 87.59
C SER A 110 8.88 -1.31 88.64
N GLU A 111 7.83 -0.87 89.36
CA GLU A 111 8.00 -0.01 90.51
C GLU A 111 8.86 -0.66 91.66
N ASP A 112 8.80 -1.96 91.80
CA ASP A 112 9.57 -2.68 92.75
C ASP A 112 11.07 -2.55 92.50
N PHE A 113 11.52 -2.60 91.26
CA PHE A 113 12.91 -2.36 90.88
C PHE A 113 13.34 -0.88 91.16
N GLN A 114 12.46 0.07 91.04
CA GLN A 114 12.73 1.51 91.34
C GLN A 114 12.79 1.80 92.84
N LYS A 115 12.12 1.03 93.66
CA LYS A 115 12.11 1.17 95.14
C LYS A 115 13.29 0.55 95.84
N VAL A 116 14.12 -0.21 95.13
CA VAL A 116 15.30 -0.89 95.71
C VAL A 116 16.38 0.15 96.04
N LYS A 117 16.46 0.49 97.39
CA LYS A 117 17.37 1.54 97.88
C LYS A 117 18.70 1.04 98.45
N SER A 118 18.88 -0.27 98.66
CA SER A 118 20.15 -0.80 99.23
C SER A 118 20.57 -2.15 98.63
N ILE A 119 21.87 -2.31 98.38
CA ILE A 119 22.50 -3.52 97.81
C ILE A 119 22.28 -4.71 98.69
N LYS A 120 22.21 -4.59 100.03
CA LYS A 120 22.04 -5.67 100.98
C LYS A 120 20.65 -6.34 100.92
N GLU A 121 19.63 -5.59 100.68
CA GLU A 121 18.24 -6.10 100.48
C GLU A 121 18.10 -6.80 99.12
N CYS A 122 18.75 -6.26 98.11
CA CYS A 122 18.80 -6.83 96.78
C CYS A 122 19.35 -8.25 96.74
N LEU A 123 20.33 -8.62 97.56
CA LEU A 123 20.99 -9.91 97.59
C LEU A 123 20.15 -11.05 98.19
N LYS A 124 19.03 -10.73 98.81
CA LYS A 124 18.11 -11.68 99.43
C LYS A 124 17.04 -12.20 98.51
N SER A 125 16.68 -11.43 97.50
CA SER A 125 15.68 -11.82 96.49
C SER A 125 16.27 -12.68 95.36
N SER A 126 15.59 -13.81 95.07
CA SER A 126 15.98 -14.68 93.94
C SER A 126 15.83 -13.94 92.56
N GLU A 127 14.88 -13.04 92.50
CA GLU A 127 14.59 -12.17 91.29
C GLU A 127 15.74 -11.24 91.01
N ILE A 128 16.29 -10.56 92.10
CA ILE A 128 17.40 -9.64 91.97
C ILE A 128 18.73 -10.38 91.67
N ARG A 129 18.93 -11.56 92.16
CA ARG A 129 20.09 -12.37 91.78
C ARG A 129 20.03 -12.75 90.29
N THR A 130 18.86 -13.17 89.83
CA THR A 130 18.64 -13.47 88.41
C THR A 130 18.82 -12.22 87.58
N TYR A 131 18.30 -11.07 87.97
CA TYR A 131 18.49 -9.76 87.35
C TYR A 131 19.99 -9.42 87.20
N ASN A 132 20.77 -9.51 88.25
CA ASN A 132 22.22 -9.21 88.23
C ASN A 132 23.01 -10.15 87.31
N LEU A 133 22.69 -11.45 87.31
CA LEU A 133 23.28 -12.39 86.38
C LEU A 133 23.01 -12.03 84.91
N ILE A 134 21.79 -11.71 84.58
CA ILE A 134 21.43 -11.35 83.24
C ILE A 134 22.02 -9.96 82.87
N TYR A 135 21.94 -8.96 83.72
CA TYR A 135 22.46 -7.61 83.52
C TYR A 135 23.94 -7.58 83.20
N HIS A 136 24.77 -8.39 83.88
CA HIS A 136 26.20 -8.50 83.64
C HIS A 136 26.58 -9.47 82.51
N SER A 137 25.62 -10.20 81.96
CA SER A 137 25.86 -11.21 80.95
C SER A 137 26.30 -10.56 79.60
N SER A 138 27.03 -11.37 78.82
CA SER A 138 27.31 -10.99 77.40
C SER A 138 26.03 -10.90 76.55
N PHE A 139 24.96 -11.56 76.95
CA PHE A 139 23.66 -11.62 76.34
C PHE A 139 22.97 -10.27 76.45
N TYR A 140 22.88 -9.68 77.65
CA TYR A 140 22.31 -8.34 77.88
C TYR A 140 23.14 -7.26 77.16
N ARG A 141 24.44 -7.31 77.19
CA ARG A 141 25.35 -6.42 76.53
C ARG A 141 25.12 -6.43 75.00
N ASN A 142 24.87 -7.60 74.39
CA ASN A 142 24.53 -7.69 73.01
C ASN A 142 23.12 -7.10 72.71
N TYR A 143 22.15 -7.37 73.56
CA TYR A 143 20.81 -6.86 73.47
C TYR A 143 20.81 -5.34 73.42
N THR A 144 21.44 -4.67 74.39
CA THR A 144 21.46 -3.20 74.48
C THR A 144 22.24 -2.56 73.33
N LYS A 145 23.34 -3.19 72.88
CA LYS A 145 24.10 -2.73 71.71
C LYS A 145 23.27 -2.82 70.42
N VAL A 146 22.49 -3.86 70.26
CA VAL A 146 21.67 -4.06 69.07
C VAL A 146 20.41 -3.20 69.10
N LEU A 147 19.78 -3.08 70.27
CA LEU A 147 18.54 -2.27 70.47
C LEU A 147 18.67 -0.86 69.92
N HIS A 148 19.83 -0.23 70.07
CA HIS A 148 20.10 1.17 69.60
C HIS A 148 20.91 1.17 68.29
N SER A 149 21.15 0.04 67.65
CA SER A 149 21.98 -0.03 66.49
C SER A 149 21.27 0.50 65.22
N ALA A 150 22.04 1.08 64.32
CA ALA A 150 21.57 1.44 62.98
C ALA A 150 21.11 0.20 62.18
N GLU A 151 21.75 -0.96 62.42
CA GLU A 151 21.41 -2.25 61.78
C GLU A 151 19.97 -2.68 62.11
N LEU A 152 19.53 -2.57 63.40
CA LEU A 152 18.18 -2.93 63.78
C LEU A 152 17.15 -1.98 63.21
N LYS A 153 17.45 -0.66 63.19
CA LYS A 153 16.58 0.35 62.56
C LYS A 153 16.44 0.07 61.06
N GLN A 154 17.54 -0.21 60.39
CA GLN A 154 17.53 -0.54 58.97
C GLN A 154 16.75 -1.83 58.70
N LEU A 155 16.90 -2.87 59.57
CA LEU A 155 16.13 -4.10 59.42
C LEU A 155 14.63 -3.84 59.53
N ALA A 156 14.17 -3.04 60.49
CA ALA A 156 12.78 -2.73 60.68
C ALA A 156 12.16 -1.95 59.50
N VAL A 157 12.94 -1.06 58.85
CA VAL A 157 12.52 -0.35 57.65
C VAL A 157 12.43 -1.32 56.47
N LEU A 158 13.48 -2.12 56.22
CA LEU A 158 13.50 -3.08 55.13
C LEU A 158 12.42 -4.14 55.30
N GLU A 159 12.15 -4.61 56.51
CA GLU A 159 11.10 -5.59 56.76
C GLU A 159 9.70 -5.09 56.38
N LYS A 160 9.41 -3.83 56.66
CA LYS A 160 8.17 -3.20 56.23
C LYS A 160 8.09 -3.10 54.71
N GLU A 161 9.18 -2.67 54.06
CA GLU A 161 9.23 -2.49 52.61
C GLU A 161 9.12 -3.83 51.85
N VAL A 162 9.92 -4.86 52.25
CA VAL A 162 9.96 -6.13 51.49
C VAL A 162 8.68 -6.96 51.63
N LYS A 163 7.80 -6.63 52.56
CA LYS A 163 6.50 -7.27 52.77
C LYS A 163 5.36 -6.56 52.00
N THR A 164 5.62 -5.42 51.37
CA THR A 164 4.58 -4.74 50.58
C THR A 164 4.30 -5.50 49.31
N GLU A 165 3.05 -5.53 48.86
CA GLU A 165 2.63 -6.20 47.64
C GLU A 165 3.36 -5.63 46.41
N ASP A 166 3.52 -4.31 46.36
CA ASP A 166 4.27 -3.63 45.31
C ASP A 166 5.73 -4.08 45.22
N PHE A 167 6.43 -4.20 46.38
CA PHE A 167 7.80 -4.69 46.39
C PHE A 167 7.86 -6.15 45.93
N LEU A 168 6.95 -7.00 46.40
CA LEU A 168 6.93 -8.43 46.05
C LEU A 168 6.70 -8.62 44.53
N THR A 169 5.82 -7.84 43.97
CA THR A 169 5.55 -7.85 42.50
C THR A 169 6.80 -7.47 41.70
N ARG A 170 7.47 -6.38 42.07
CA ARG A 170 8.70 -5.92 41.39
C ARG A 170 9.84 -6.91 41.64
N HIS A 171 9.96 -7.44 42.86
CA HIS A 171 10.97 -8.46 43.18
C HIS A 171 10.77 -9.72 42.34
N ALA A 172 9.52 -10.21 42.20
CA ALA A 172 9.23 -11.39 41.39
C ALA A 172 9.64 -11.18 39.92
N LEU A 173 9.31 -10.00 39.36
CA LEU A 173 9.73 -9.64 38.00
C LEU A 173 11.26 -9.69 37.81
N TRP A 174 12.02 -9.05 38.75
CA TRP A 174 13.46 -8.95 38.58
C TRP A 174 14.19 -10.25 38.95
N ALA A 175 13.61 -11.07 39.82
CA ALA A 175 14.16 -12.39 40.17
C ALA A 175 13.93 -13.45 39.09
N ASP A 176 12.98 -13.21 38.15
CA ASP A 176 12.72 -14.11 37.05
C ASP A 176 13.81 -14.02 35.99
N ALA A 177 14.54 -15.11 35.78
CA ALA A 177 15.57 -15.20 34.73
C ALA A 177 14.99 -15.14 33.32
N LYS A 178 13.70 -15.47 33.16
CA LYS A 178 12.95 -15.43 31.87
C LYS A 178 12.00 -14.24 31.76
N ARG A 179 12.21 -13.21 32.61
CA ARG A 179 11.33 -12.05 32.69
C ARG A 179 10.99 -11.38 31.34
N TRP A 180 11.94 -11.38 30.40
CA TRP A 180 11.67 -10.90 29.04
C TRP A 180 10.64 -11.78 28.36
N GLN A 181 10.80 -13.10 28.40
CA GLN A 181 9.88 -14.05 27.75
C GLN A 181 8.49 -14.07 28.37
N HIS A 182 8.36 -13.68 29.65
CA HIS A 182 7.09 -13.60 30.35
C HIS A 182 6.46 -12.21 30.31
N SER A 183 7.14 -11.22 29.69
CA SER A 183 6.64 -9.84 29.59
C SER A 183 5.60 -9.67 28.49
N GLU A 184 4.74 -8.66 28.61
CA GLU A 184 3.80 -8.27 27.55
C GLU A 184 4.53 -7.70 26.34
N GLU A 185 5.67 -7.05 26.55
CA GLU A 185 6.54 -6.57 25.49
C GLU A 185 7.05 -7.71 24.60
N PHE A 186 7.39 -8.86 25.19
CA PHE A 186 7.78 -10.04 24.40
C PHE A 186 6.63 -10.57 23.55
N LYS A 187 5.43 -10.68 24.10
CA LYS A 187 4.24 -11.10 23.35
C LYS A 187 3.97 -10.14 22.17
N THR A 188 4.09 -8.85 22.43
CA THR A 188 3.95 -7.79 21.41
C THR A 188 4.98 -7.96 20.30
N GLU A 189 6.25 -8.19 20.65
CA GLU A 189 7.31 -8.42 19.65
C GLU A 189 7.09 -9.72 18.87
N GLN A 190 6.70 -10.81 19.55
CA GLN A 190 6.41 -12.08 18.86
C GLN A 190 5.27 -11.93 17.85
N ARG A 191 4.19 -11.23 18.23
CA ARG A 191 3.07 -10.96 17.34
C ARG A 191 3.49 -10.11 16.13
N TYR A 192 4.31 -9.09 16.36
CA TYR A 192 4.89 -8.30 15.27
C TYR A 192 5.73 -9.15 14.30
N LEU A 193 6.61 -10.02 14.84
CA LEU A 193 7.47 -10.90 14.04
C LEU A 193 6.68 -11.99 13.31
N GLU A 194 5.58 -12.46 13.87
CA GLU A 194 4.65 -13.39 13.22
C GLU A 194 4.00 -12.72 12.00
N LEU A 195 3.42 -11.53 12.19
CA LEU A 195 2.81 -10.77 11.10
C LEU A 195 3.83 -10.39 10.03
N ALA A 196 5.06 -10.03 10.42
CA ALA A 196 6.15 -9.74 9.47
C ALA A 196 6.52 -10.92 8.57
N LYS A 197 6.22 -12.16 8.99
CA LYS A 197 6.45 -13.38 8.20
C LYS A 197 5.28 -13.69 7.26
N SER A 198 4.13 -13.06 7.45
CA SER A 198 2.95 -13.25 6.61
C SER A 198 3.29 -12.94 5.14
N ASP A 199 2.83 -13.79 4.22
CA ASP A 199 3.03 -13.60 2.79
C ASP A 199 2.31 -12.34 2.29
N ASP A 200 1.19 -11.97 2.90
CA ASP A 200 0.46 -10.77 2.53
C ASP A 200 1.19 -9.48 2.95
N ILE A 201 1.76 -9.45 4.15
CA ILE A 201 2.56 -8.31 4.61
C ILE A 201 3.82 -8.16 3.75
N LYS A 202 4.54 -9.25 3.49
CA LYS A 202 5.71 -9.23 2.58
C LYS A 202 5.33 -8.76 1.19
N PHE A 203 4.26 -9.34 0.62
CA PHE A 203 3.76 -8.96 -0.70
C PHE A 203 3.40 -7.47 -0.75
N PHE A 204 2.69 -6.94 0.25
CA PHE A 204 2.29 -5.54 0.30
C PHE A 204 3.50 -4.60 0.24
N TYR A 205 4.52 -4.83 1.05
CA TYR A 205 5.71 -3.97 1.09
C TYR A 205 6.58 -4.12 -0.14
N THR A 206 6.80 -5.34 -0.65
CA THR A 206 7.54 -5.57 -1.90
C THR A 206 6.89 -4.84 -3.08
N GLN A 207 5.55 -4.91 -3.20
CA GLN A 207 4.85 -4.21 -4.28
C GLN A 207 4.90 -2.68 -4.13
N ARG A 208 4.94 -2.16 -2.91
CA ARG A 208 5.09 -0.73 -2.66
C ARG A 208 6.45 -0.20 -3.11
N GLU A 209 7.50 -0.99 -2.94
CA GLU A 209 8.87 -0.63 -3.34
C GLU A 209 9.09 -0.72 -4.85
N GLU A 210 8.46 -1.67 -5.52
CA GLU A 210 8.59 -1.92 -6.97
C GLU A 210 7.87 -0.91 -7.86
N ARG A 211 7.49 0.25 -7.36
CA ARG A 211 6.77 1.31 -8.08
C ARG A 211 5.47 0.83 -8.72
N ILE A 212 4.40 1.04 -8.03
CA ILE A 212 3.06 0.69 -8.48
C ILE A 212 2.51 1.75 -9.46
N ASP A 213 3.26 2.11 -10.48
CA ASP A 213 2.75 2.91 -11.60
C ASP A 213 1.58 2.20 -12.30
N TRP A 214 1.49 0.90 -12.14
CA TRP A 214 0.46 0.05 -12.71
C TRP A 214 -0.76 -0.20 -11.81
N ALA A 215 -0.74 0.16 -10.53
CA ALA A 215 -1.96 0.17 -9.70
C ALA A 215 -3.05 1.05 -10.32
N GLU A 216 -2.65 2.03 -11.11
CA GLU A 216 -3.45 2.95 -11.88
C GLU A 216 -3.93 2.37 -13.19
N LEU A 217 -3.07 1.61 -13.87
CA LEU A 217 -3.42 0.92 -15.10
C LEU A 217 -4.60 -0.04 -14.92
N PHE A 218 -5.00 -0.31 -13.67
CA PHE A 218 -6.03 -1.27 -13.33
C PHE A 218 -7.28 -0.68 -12.69
N ARG A 219 -7.42 0.65 -12.72
CA ARG A 219 -8.72 1.32 -12.55
C ARG A 219 -9.19 1.81 -13.91
N PRO A 220 -9.92 1.01 -14.69
CA PRO A 220 -10.43 1.49 -15.94
C PRO A 220 -11.34 2.68 -15.68
N ALA A 221 -11.10 3.78 -16.41
CA ALA A 221 -12.04 4.87 -16.52
C ALA A 221 -13.14 4.50 -17.50
N PHE A 222 -12.82 3.61 -18.45
CA PHE A 222 -13.71 3.02 -19.41
C PHE A 222 -13.29 1.59 -19.69
N ASP A 223 -14.22 0.66 -19.67
CA ASP A 223 -14.00 -0.77 -19.98
C ASP A 223 -15.20 -1.28 -20.78
N ASP A 224 -14.98 -1.65 -22.02
CA ASP A 224 -15.99 -2.16 -22.92
C ASP A 224 -15.50 -3.48 -23.54
N ASP A 225 -16.16 -4.55 -23.19
CA ASP A 225 -15.92 -5.93 -23.68
C ASP A 225 -16.70 -6.23 -24.98
N MET A 226 -17.35 -5.23 -25.54
CA MET A 226 -18.19 -5.34 -26.75
C MET A 226 -19.34 -6.34 -26.64
N SER A 227 -19.77 -6.66 -25.41
CA SER A 227 -20.95 -7.53 -25.20
C SER A 227 -22.25 -6.84 -25.59
N SER A 228 -22.26 -5.50 -25.67
CA SER A 228 -23.39 -4.69 -26.09
C SER A 228 -22.94 -3.39 -26.75
N GLY A 229 -23.78 -2.84 -27.62
CA GLY A 229 -23.52 -1.55 -28.29
C GLY A 229 -23.84 -0.30 -27.47
N LYS A 230 -24.17 -0.41 -26.17
CA LYS A 230 -24.69 0.71 -25.36
C LYS A 230 -23.77 1.93 -25.30
N ASN A 231 -22.47 1.72 -25.38
CA ASN A 231 -21.46 2.78 -25.30
C ASN A 231 -21.15 3.40 -26.65
N TRP A 232 -21.68 2.87 -27.74
CA TRP A 232 -21.36 3.26 -29.10
C TRP A 232 -22.55 3.92 -29.79
N LYS A 233 -22.29 5.03 -30.45
CA LYS A 233 -23.27 5.77 -31.26
C LYS A 233 -22.77 5.92 -32.71
N PRO A 234 -23.66 5.86 -33.70
CA PRO A 234 -23.31 6.18 -35.06
C PRO A 234 -22.84 7.64 -35.20
N GLY A 235 -21.98 7.89 -36.16
CA GLY A 235 -21.46 9.21 -36.47
C GLY A 235 -20.04 9.48 -35.94
N TYR A 236 -19.52 10.62 -36.32
CA TYR A 236 -18.16 11.08 -35.94
C TYR A 236 -18.09 11.71 -34.56
N GLY A 237 -19.22 11.95 -33.91
CA GLY A 237 -19.30 12.64 -32.63
C GLY A 237 -18.99 14.13 -32.75
N TYR A 238 -19.33 14.78 -33.87
CA TYR A 238 -19.13 16.21 -34.04
C TYR A 238 -19.98 17.03 -33.07
N ALA A 239 -19.50 18.23 -32.74
CA ALA A 239 -20.21 19.13 -31.83
C ALA A 239 -21.59 19.57 -32.36
N ASN A 240 -21.74 19.63 -33.69
CA ASN A 240 -23.02 19.85 -34.34
C ASN A 240 -23.37 18.62 -35.21
N PRO A 241 -24.09 17.64 -34.66
CA PRO A 241 -24.48 16.44 -35.40
C PRO A 241 -25.35 16.73 -36.63
N ALA A 242 -26.16 17.78 -36.58
CA ALA A 242 -27.06 18.16 -37.68
C ALA A 242 -26.32 18.63 -38.95
N ALA A 243 -25.03 19.00 -38.84
CA ALA A 243 -24.27 19.47 -39.99
C ALA A 243 -23.85 18.34 -40.91
N LYS A 244 -22.93 17.49 -40.47
CA LYS A 244 -22.34 16.40 -41.27
C LYS A 244 -21.94 15.17 -40.45
N ASP A 245 -22.43 15.05 -39.25
CA ASP A 245 -22.17 13.91 -38.41
C ASP A 245 -22.96 12.68 -38.94
N GLY A 246 -22.24 11.59 -39.16
CA GLY A 246 -22.81 10.37 -39.71
C GLY A 246 -23.14 10.40 -41.21
N HIS A 247 -22.94 11.51 -41.91
CA HIS A 247 -23.13 11.56 -43.36
C HIS A 247 -21.92 11.02 -44.13
N SER A 248 -22.19 10.36 -45.24
CA SER A 248 -21.17 9.88 -46.18
C SER A 248 -20.51 11.02 -46.90
N ARG A 249 -19.41 10.77 -47.60
CA ARG A 249 -18.67 11.76 -48.36
C ARG A 249 -18.73 11.41 -49.87
N THR A 250 -18.87 12.41 -50.72
CA THR A 250 -18.88 12.21 -52.20
C THR A 250 -17.56 11.57 -52.71
N SER A 251 -16.47 11.67 -51.93
CA SER A 251 -15.17 11.06 -52.25
C SER A 251 -15.02 9.59 -51.86
N GLU A 252 -16.08 9.00 -51.32
CA GLU A 252 -16.11 7.62 -50.82
C GLU A 252 -17.12 6.78 -51.62
N ARG A 253 -16.89 5.45 -51.71
CA ARG A 253 -17.76 4.49 -52.38
C ARG A 253 -18.93 4.01 -51.54
N GLN A 254 -18.86 4.19 -50.24
CA GLN A 254 -19.89 3.68 -49.30
C GLN A 254 -20.75 4.81 -48.74
N ALA A 255 -22.02 4.52 -48.54
CA ALA A 255 -22.85 5.25 -47.60
C ALA A 255 -22.69 4.79 -46.18
N TYR A 256 -22.69 5.71 -45.21
CA TYR A 256 -22.81 5.33 -43.78
C TYR A 256 -24.26 4.98 -43.47
N ASN A 257 -24.44 3.85 -42.76
CA ASN A 257 -25.74 3.18 -42.61
C ASN A 257 -26.32 3.32 -41.19
N ASN A 258 -25.91 4.36 -40.47
CA ASN A 258 -26.42 4.71 -39.15
C ASN A 258 -26.40 3.54 -38.14
N GLY A 259 -25.28 2.81 -38.09
CA GLY A 259 -25.05 1.72 -37.18
C GLY A 259 -25.53 0.32 -37.65
N ARG A 260 -26.18 0.23 -38.82
CA ARG A 260 -26.73 -1.02 -39.37
C ARG A 260 -25.64 -1.98 -39.88
N ASN A 261 -24.43 -1.46 -40.13
CA ASN A 261 -23.27 -2.25 -40.53
C ASN A 261 -22.37 -2.57 -39.33
N THR A 262 -22.82 -2.27 -38.10
CA THR A 262 -22.08 -2.52 -36.87
C THR A 262 -22.81 -3.55 -36.02
N PHE A 263 -22.14 -4.68 -35.73
CA PHE A 263 -22.70 -5.82 -35.03
C PHE A 263 -21.94 -6.08 -33.74
N PHE A 264 -22.66 -6.27 -32.66
CA PHE A 264 -22.10 -6.70 -31.37
C PHE A 264 -22.44 -8.17 -31.16
N VAL A 265 -21.50 -9.05 -31.40
CA VAL A 265 -21.71 -10.50 -31.41
C VAL A 265 -20.49 -11.22 -30.84
N ASP A 266 -20.72 -12.25 -30.05
CA ASP A 266 -19.67 -13.07 -29.41
C ASP A 266 -18.59 -12.23 -28.70
N GLY A 267 -18.98 -11.18 -27.96
CA GLY A 267 -18.05 -10.33 -27.25
C GLY A 267 -17.08 -9.56 -28.16
N ARG A 268 -17.56 -9.10 -29.31
CA ARG A 268 -16.80 -8.22 -30.21
C ARG A 268 -17.72 -7.32 -30.99
N MET A 269 -17.20 -6.19 -31.43
CA MET A 269 -17.81 -5.30 -32.39
C MET A 269 -17.21 -5.62 -33.76
N ASP A 270 -18.08 -5.99 -34.72
CA ASP A 270 -17.77 -6.15 -36.14
C ASP A 270 -18.36 -4.97 -36.90
N LEU A 271 -17.52 -4.10 -37.47
CA LEU A 271 -17.91 -3.00 -38.33
C LEU A 271 -17.62 -3.38 -39.78
N GLU A 272 -18.65 -3.53 -40.59
CA GLU A 272 -18.58 -4.14 -41.93
C GLU A 272 -18.75 -3.08 -43.02
N THR A 273 -17.97 -3.25 -44.07
CA THR A 273 -18.25 -2.66 -45.38
C THR A 273 -18.86 -3.74 -46.23
N ARG A 274 -20.07 -3.50 -46.76
CA ARG A 274 -20.86 -4.47 -47.54
C ARG A 274 -21.16 -3.93 -48.93
N GLU A 275 -21.22 -4.81 -49.89
CA GLU A 275 -21.70 -4.50 -51.21
C GLU A 275 -23.23 -4.39 -51.18
N GLU A 276 -23.72 -3.17 -51.25
CA GLU A 276 -25.14 -2.83 -51.14
C GLU A 276 -25.37 -1.48 -51.80
N THR A 277 -26.19 -1.47 -52.86
CA THR A 277 -26.52 -0.23 -53.58
C THR A 277 -27.58 0.56 -52.83
N VAL A 278 -27.27 1.78 -52.42
CA VAL A 278 -28.18 2.65 -51.67
C VAL A 278 -28.07 4.08 -52.15
N GLU A 279 -29.18 4.78 -52.10
CA GLU A 279 -29.24 6.23 -52.29
C GLU A 279 -29.17 6.93 -50.94
N ALA A 280 -28.22 7.86 -50.76
CA ALA A 280 -28.01 8.53 -49.49
C ALA A 280 -27.49 9.95 -49.68
N VAL A 281 -27.73 10.78 -48.66
CA VAL A 281 -27.18 12.14 -48.60
C VAL A 281 -25.70 12.10 -48.27
N ALA A 282 -24.88 12.71 -49.11
CA ALA A 282 -23.43 12.80 -48.92
C ALA A 282 -22.97 14.26 -48.76
N TRP A 283 -21.88 14.43 -48.05
CA TRP A 283 -21.20 15.71 -47.91
C TRP A 283 -20.17 15.91 -49.01
N ASP A 284 -20.39 16.92 -49.83
CA ASP A 284 -19.43 17.43 -50.82
C ASP A 284 -18.75 18.70 -50.31
N THR A 285 -17.44 18.80 -50.46
CA THR A 285 -16.65 19.91 -49.91
C THR A 285 -16.94 21.26 -50.60
N LYS A 286 -17.50 21.23 -51.79
CA LYS A 286 -17.84 22.45 -52.61
C LYS A 286 -19.33 22.72 -52.62
N LYS A 287 -20.16 21.68 -52.71
CA LYS A 287 -21.62 21.81 -52.94
C LYS A 287 -22.44 21.66 -51.66
N GLY A 288 -21.83 21.23 -50.53
CA GLY A 288 -22.57 20.90 -49.31
C GLY A 288 -23.24 19.54 -49.40
N PHE A 289 -24.46 19.39 -48.85
CA PHE A 289 -25.20 18.13 -48.90
C PHE A 289 -25.78 17.89 -50.30
N VAL A 290 -25.52 16.69 -50.85
CA VAL A 290 -25.99 16.24 -52.17
C VAL A 290 -26.48 14.80 -52.06
N GLU A 291 -27.48 14.44 -52.88
CA GLU A 291 -27.91 13.04 -53.04
C GLU A 291 -26.93 12.31 -53.96
N GLN A 292 -26.58 11.08 -53.59
CA GLN A 292 -25.64 10.23 -54.33
C GLN A 292 -26.03 8.76 -54.19
N VAL A 293 -25.88 8.00 -55.26
CA VAL A 293 -25.98 6.54 -55.23
C VAL A 293 -24.60 5.97 -54.86
N PHE A 294 -24.60 5.06 -53.92
CA PHE A 294 -23.44 4.36 -53.44
C PHE A 294 -23.55 2.85 -53.70
N ASP A 295 -22.46 2.20 -54.08
CA ASP A 295 -22.41 0.75 -54.33
C ASP A 295 -22.16 -0.05 -53.06
N TYR A 296 -21.78 0.62 -51.98
CA TYR A 296 -21.42 0.01 -50.71
C TYR A 296 -22.08 0.75 -49.54
N THR A 297 -22.24 0.00 -48.43
CA THR A 297 -22.58 0.59 -47.13
C THR A 297 -21.50 0.30 -46.12
N SER A 298 -21.35 1.14 -45.10
CA SER A 298 -20.44 0.96 -43.97
C SER A 298 -20.90 1.80 -42.78
N ASP A 299 -20.10 1.85 -41.72
CA ASP A 299 -20.41 2.69 -40.56
C ASP A 299 -19.20 3.47 -40.03
N VAL A 300 -19.52 4.48 -39.24
CA VAL A 300 -18.63 5.18 -38.31
C VAL A 300 -19.30 5.21 -36.96
N MET A 301 -18.56 4.79 -35.90
CA MET A 301 -19.07 4.65 -34.54
C MET A 301 -18.18 5.37 -33.54
N ASN A 302 -18.80 5.99 -32.53
CA ASN A 302 -18.05 6.73 -31.51
C ASN A 302 -18.57 6.48 -30.10
N THR A 303 -17.73 6.78 -29.08
CA THR A 303 -18.08 6.64 -27.64
C THR A 303 -18.25 7.96 -26.92
N LYS A 304 -18.43 9.08 -27.63
CA LYS A 304 -18.43 10.44 -27.07
C LYS A 304 -19.41 10.64 -25.91
N GLU A 305 -20.61 10.07 -26.02
CA GLU A 305 -21.64 10.18 -24.99
C GLU A 305 -21.33 9.33 -23.76
N ALA A 306 -20.60 8.24 -23.94
CA ALA A 306 -20.26 7.32 -22.86
C ALA A 306 -18.93 7.66 -22.17
N PHE A 307 -17.99 8.25 -22.91
CA PHE A 307 -16.63 8.42 -22.42
C PHE A 307 -15.86 9.51 -23.18
N MET A 308 -15.22 10.39 -22.43
CA MET A 308 -14.19 11.32 -22.90
C MET A 308 -13.10 11.47 -21.83
N GLN A 309 -11.82 11.45 -22.22
CA GLN A 309 -10.71 11.62 -21.27
C GLN A 309 -9.50 12.34 -21.90
N GLU A 310 -8.86 13.17 -21.11
CA GLU A 310 -7.49 13.66 -21.34
C GLU A 310 -6.51 12.77 -20.60
N GLN A 311 -5.35 12.50 -21.21
CA GLN A 311 -4.28 11.72 -20.64
C GLN A 311 -4.72 10.30 -20.19
N GLY A 312 -3.76 9.40 -20.03
CA GLY A 312 -4.01 8.03 -19.59
C GLY A 312 -3.42 6.99 -20.53
N LEU A 313 -3.81 5.75 -20.31
CA LEU A 313 -3.49 4.62 -21.18
C LEU A 313 -4.77 4.13 -21.86
N PHE A 314 -4.80 4.26 -23.16
CA PHE A 314 -5.89 3.81 -24.04
C PHE A 314 -5.46 2.52 -24.71
N MET A 315 -6.28 1.50 -24.64
CA MET A 315 -5.95 0.16 -25.15
C MET A 315 -7.15 -0.42 -25.90
N ALA A 316 -6.88 -1.16 -26.97
CA ALA A 316 -7.89 -1.95 -27.65
C ALA A 316 -7.29 -3.18 -28.31
N LYS A 317 -8.07 -4.25 -28.41
CA LYS A 317 -7.74 -5.47 -29.14
C LYS A 317 -8.45 -5.46 -30.50
N VAL A 318 -7.66 -5.25 -31.54
CA VAL A 318 -8.17 -4.92 -32.88
C VAL A 318 -7.57 -5.82 -33.94
N ARG A 319 -8.37 -6.12 -34.99
CA ARG A 319 -7.93 -6.69 -36.26
C ARG A 319 -8.80 -6.19 -37.41
N SER A 320 -8.33 -6.33 -38.65
CA SER A 320 -9.18 -6.11 -39.82
C SER A 320 -8.92 -7.16 -40.89
N GLN A 321 -9.85 -7.27 -41.81
CA GLN A 321 -9.73 -8.18 -42.96
C GLN A 321 -10.55 -7.62 -44.15
N GLY A 322 -10.29 -8.17 -45.36
CA GLY A 322 -10.98 -7.72 -46.57
C GLY A 322 -10.42 -6.44 -47.16
N VAL A 323 -11.20 -5.71 -47.89
CA VAL A 323 -10.82 -4.49 -48.64
C VAL A 323 -11.16 -3.22 -47.84
N GLY A 324 -10.62 -2.07 -48.27
CA GLY A 324 -10.93 -0.79 -47.67
C GLY A 324 -9.94 -0.33 -46.60
N ARG A 325 -10.23 0.84 -46.08
CA ARG A 325 -9.48 1.49 -45.00
C ARG A 325 -10.20 1.29 -43.68
N HIS A 326 -9.45 1.05 -42.66
CA HIS A 326 -9.97 0.76 -41.32
C HIS A 326 -9.25 1.61 -40.28
N PHE A 327 -9.98 2.34 -39.48
CA PHE A 327 -9.45 3.17 -38.41
C PHE A 327 -10.10 2.81 -37.09
N PHE A 328 -9.26 2.65 -36.08
CA PHE A 328 -9.66 2.62 -34.68
C PHE A 328 -8.71 3.52 -33.90
N GLY A 329 -9.26 4.45 -33.13
CA GLY A 329 -8.42 5.39 -32.40
C GLY A 329 -9.22 6.40 -31.62
N LEU A 330 -8.67 7.60 -31.44
CA LEU A 330 -9.28 8.65 -30.65
C LEU A 330 -9.55 9.89 -31.49
N SER A 331 -10.65 10.57 -31.19
CA SER A 331 -11.08 11.82 -31.81
C SER A 331 -11.49 12.85 -30.76
N THR A 332 -11.32 14.16 -31.07
CA THR A 332 -11.87 15.24 -30.26
C THR A 332 -13.33 15.58 -30.62
N GLY A 333 -13.82 15.05 -31.73
CA GLY A 333 -15.14 15.39 -32.27
C GLY A 333 -15.27 16.83 -32.82
N LYS A 334 -14.16 17.56 -32.97
CA LYS A 334 -14.20 18.92 -33.58
C LYS A 334 -14.01 18.88 -35.09
N ASN A 335 -13.13 18.01 -35.57
CA ASN A 335 -12.85 17.78 -36.97
C ASN A 335 -12.02 16.53 -37.20
N ASP A 336 -11.90 16.11 -38.44
CA ASP A 336 -11.12 14.94 -38.87
C ASP A 336 -9.60 15.14 -38.81
N LYS A 337 -9.14 16.34 -38.44
CA LYS A 337 -7.73 16.74 -38.52
C LYS A 337 -6.96 16.48 -37.22
N SER A 338 -7.68 16.15 -36.14
CA SER A 338 -7.05 15.90 -34.82
C SER A 338 -7.50 14.55 -34.26
N MET A 339 -6.78 13.50 -34.66
CA MET A 339 -7.06 12.13 -34.28
C MET A 339 -5.78 11.41 -33.86
N VAL A 340 -5.92 10.43 -32.95
CA VAL A 340 -4.86 9.51 -32.55
C VAL A 340 -5.23 8.13 -33.11
N ALA A 341 -4.43 7.61 -34.03
CA ALA A 341 -4.61 6.26 -34.56
C ALA A 341 -3.94 5.25 -33.63
N LEU A 342 -4.73 4.39 -33.00
CA LEU A 342 -4.25 3.18 -32.35
C LEU A 342 -4.03 2.11 -33.44
N TYR A 343 -4.98 2.00 -34.33
CA TYR A 343 -4.97 1.10 -35.47
C TYR A 343 -5.43 1.86 -36.72
N PHE A 344 -4.63 1.86 -37.77
CA PHE A 344 -4.99 2.45 -39.05
C PHE A 344 -4.45 1.58 -40.19
N TYR A 345 -5.34 0.99 -40.95
CA TYR A 345 -5.02 0.37 -42.23
C TYR A 345 -5.53 1.26 -43.37
N ASN A 346 -4.61 1.77 -44.17
CA ASN A 346 -4.90 2.74 -45.20
C ASN A 346 -5.15 2.10 -46.60
N GLY A 347 -5.55 0.83 -46.64
CA GLY A 347 -5.72 0.08 -47.91
C GLY A 347 -4.46 -0.67 -48.36
N ASN A 348 -3.28 -0.25 -47.90
CA ASN A 348 -1.99 -0.84 -48.28
C ASN A 348 -1.10 -1.10 -47.04
N LYS A 349 -1.01 -0.12 -46.18
CA LYS A 349 -0.08 -0.11 -45.03
C LYS A 349 -0.82 -0.08 -43.72
N HIS A 350 -0.25 -0.75 -42.75
CA HIS A 350 -0.70 -0.71 -41.36
C HIS A 350 0.10 0.37 -40.62
N GLN A 351 -0.57 1.29 -39.94
CA GLN A 351 0.02 2.47 -39.34
C GLN A 351 -0.59 2.75 -37.97
N LEU A 352 0.13 3.48 -37.13
CA LEU A 352 -0.37 4.09 -35.90
C LEU A 352 0.32 5.43 -35.67
N GLY A 353 -0.27 6.29 -34.87
CA GLY A 353 0.33 7.59 -34.56
C GLY A 353 -0.66 8.74 -34.49
N LEU A 354 -0.17 9.95 -34.67
CA LEU A 354 -0.94 11.19 -34.62
C LEU A 354 -1.33 11.66 -36.03
N VAL A 355 -2.62 11.85 -36.23
CA VAL A 355 -3.19 12.54 -37.43
C VAL A 355 -3.54 13.94 -36.99
N ASN A 356 -2.82 14.94 -37.47
CA ASN A 356 -3.04 16.33 -37.08
C ASN A 356 -2.76 17.28 -38.28
N GLY A 357 -3.59 17.19 -39.28
CA GLY A 357 -3.43 17.99 -40.49
C GLY A 357 -2.01 17.90 -41.05
N ASN A 358 -1.35 19.04 -41.24
CA ASN A 358 0.02 19.11 -41.77
C ASN A 358 1.10 18.59 -40.79
N LYS A 359 0.76 18.32 -39.51
CA LYS A 359 1.65 17.78 -38.49
C LYS A 359 1.45 16.28 -38.23
N THR A 360 0.90 15.56 -39.20
CA THR A 360 0.70 14.11 -39.11
C THR A 360 2.02 13.38 -38.90
N ARG A 361 2.01 12.46 -37.96
CA ARG A 361 3.16 11.59 -37.58
C ARG A 361 2.66 10.15 -37.40
N LEU A 362 2.83 9.35 -38.43
CA LEU A 362 2.43 7.95 -38.48
C LEU A 362 3.67 7.06 -38.58
N ALA A 363 3.75 6.04 -37.76
CA ALA A 363 4.70 4.96 -37.85
C ALA A 363 4.08 3.82 -38.66
N GLU A 364 4.83 3.30 -39.61
CA GLU A 364 4.43 2.14 -40.40
C GLU A 364 4.82 0.84 -39.69
N LEU A 365 3.88 -0.10 -39.64
CA LEU A 365 4.05 -1.41 -39.03
C LEU A 365 4.27 -2.46 -40.14
N SER A 366 5.48 -2.97 -40.24
CA SER A 366 5.78 -4.08 -41.17
C SER A 366 5.73 -5.42 -40.42
N GLY A 367 5.23 -6.47 -41.07
CA GLY A 367 5.15 -7.81 -40.51
C GLY A 367 3.98 -8.04 -39.55
N VAL A 368 3.02 -7.13 -39.46
CA VAL A 368 1.74 -7.34 -38.76
C VAL A 368 0.77 -8.02 -39.72
N LEU A 369 0.31 -9.21 -39.31
CA LEU A 369 -0.82 -9.84 -40.00
C LEU A 369 -2.10 -9.18 -39.53
N ARG A 370 -2.70 -8.33 -40.34
CA ARG A 370 -3.91 -7.57 -39.98
C ARG A 370 -5.13 -8.45 -39.66
N SER A 371 -5.14 -9.71 -40.13
CA SER A 371 -6.14 -10.70 -39.81
C SER A 371 -6.01 -11.30 -38.40
N MET A 372 -4.90 -11.07 -37.70
CA MET A 372 -4.67 -11.48 -36.34
C MET A 372 -4.94 -10.35 -35.36
N TYR A 373 -5.55 -10.67 -34.23
CA TYR A 373 -5.70 -9.71 -33.14
C TYR A 373 -4.36 -9.33 -32.53
N HIS A 374 -4.20 -8.03 -32.29
CA HIS A 374 -3.13 -7.47 -31.46
C HIS A 374 -3.74 -6.44 -30.51
N VAL A 375 -3.08 -6.23 -29.37
CA VAL A 375 -3.43 -5.14 -28.48
C VAL A 375 -2.65 -3.91 -28.90
N TYR A 376 -3.37 -2.88 -29.28
CA TYR A 376 -2.83 -1.57 -29.59
C TYR A 376 -3.04 -0.67 -28.39
N SER A 377 -1.97 -0.01 -27.94
CA SER A 377 -2.02 0.85 -26.77
C SER A 377 -1.42 2.21 -27.06
N PHE A 378 -1.99 3.21 -26.42
CA PHE A 378 -1.56 4.59 -26.53
C PHE A 378 -1.49 5.20 -25.13
N ARG A 379 -0.27 5.54 -24.68
CA ARG A 379 -0.04 6.25 -23.41
C ARG A 379 0.11 7.73 -23.68
N TRP A 380 -0.75 8.50 -23.07
CA TRP A 380 -0.77 9.97 -23.16
C TRP A 380 -0.50 10.56 -21.77
N THR A 381 0.62 11.26 -21.65
CA THR A 381 1.02 11.99 -20.44
C THR A 381 1.10 13.49 -20.74
N LYS A 382 1.38 14.30 -19.73
CA LYS A 382 1.64 15.75 -19.92
C LYS A 382 2.82 16.04 -20.84
N ASN A 383 3.78 15.12 -20.95
CA ASN A 383 5.05 15.35 -21.60
C ASN A 383 5.25 14.58 -22.90
N GLU A 384 4.54 13.47 -23.08
CA GLU A 384 4.77 12.58 -24.22
C GLU A 384 3.57 11.72 -24.59
N LEU A 385 3.59 11.27 -25.85
CA LEU A 385 2.68 10.30 -26.42
C LEU A 385 3.48 9.07 -26.82
N ILE A 386 3.04 7.87 -26.41
CA ILE A 386 3.75 6.63 -26.71
C ILE A 386 2.74 5.59 -27.21
N TRP A 387 3.07 4.98 -28.35
CA TRP A 387 2.26 3.89 -28.92
C TRP A 387 2.95 2.55 -28.76
N TYR A 388 2.17 1.54 -28.48
CA TYR A 388 2.62 0.17 -28.34
C TYR A 388 1.76 -0.79 -29.17
N VAL A 389 2.38 -1.88 -29.63
CA VAL A 389 1.69 -3.10 -30.09
C VAL A 389 2.06 -4.20 -29.13
N ASN A 390 1.07 -4.76 -28.42
CA ASN A 390 1.28 -5.58 -27.23
C ASN A 390 2.22 -4.84 -26.23
N ASN A 391 3.38 -5.40 -25.90
CA ASN A 391 4.37 -4.78 -25.02
C ASN A 391 5.44 -3.97 -25.77
N LEU A 392 5.42 -3.94 -27.11
CA LEU A 392 6.49 -3.34 -27.92
C LEU A 392 6.20 -1.86 -28.18
N GLU A 393 7.08 -0.96 -27.74
CA GLU A 393 7.03 0.46 -28.10
C GLU A 393 7.34 0.66 -29.58
N ILE A 394 6.44 1.36 -30.28
CA ILE A 394 6.52 1.59 -31.73
C ILE A 394 6.88 3.04 -32.04
N LEU A 395 6.24 3.98 -31.35
CA LEU A 395 6.38 5.42 -31.62
C LEU A 395 6.32 6.19 -30.31
N ARG A 396 7.19 7.20 -30.19
CA ARG A 396 7.19 8.15 -29.08
C ARG A 396 7.28 9.58 -29.61
N LEU A 397 6.39 10.43 -29.20
CA LEU A 397 6.35 11.85 -29.55
C LEU A 397 6.34 12.70 -28.27
N ARG A 398 7.18 13.72 -28.21
CA ARG A 398 7.24 14.68 -27.09
C ARG A 398 6.65 16.04 -27.43
N ASN A 399 6.35 16.28 -28.70
CA ASN A 399 5.80 17.53 -29.22
C ASN A 399 4.44 17.26 -29.85
N SER A 400 3.59 18.28 -29.92
CA SER A 400 2.28 18.20 -30.55
C SER A 400 1.26 17.35 -29.77
N LEU A 401 1.23 17.49 -28.46
CA LEU A 401 0.27 16.80 -27.60
C LEU A 401 -1.15 17.29 -27.86
N PRO A 402 -2.16 16.42 -27.85
CA PRO A 402 -3.56 16.85 -27.83
C PRO A 402 -3.84 17.72 -26.58
N LYS A 403 -4.74 18.69 -26.72
CA LYS A 403 -5.08 19.63 -25.65
C LYS A 403 -6.50 19.48 -25.15
N GLU A 404 -7.21 18.48 -25.63
CA GLU A 404 -8.63 18.29 -25.37
C GLU A 404 -8.93 16.82 -25.10
N ALA A 405 -9.95 16.58 -24.31
CA ALA A 405 -10.45 15.25 -24.07
C ALA A 405 -10.84 14.56 -25.38
N MET A 406 -10.54 13.28 -25.47
CA MET A 406 -10.80 12.45 -26.65
C MET A 406 -11.66 11.24 -26.27
N PHE A 407 -12.36 10.72 -27.26
CA PHE A 407 -13.19 9.52 -27.18
C PHE A 407 -12.81 8.53 -28.29
N TYR A 408 -13.20 7.27 -28.18
CA TYR A 408 -12.95 6.27 -29.23
C TYR A 408 -13.81 6.53 -30.45
N LEU A 409 -13.17 6.36 -31.62
CA LEU A 409 -13.76 6.39 -32.94
C LEU A 409 -13.37 5.13 -33.72
N ALA A 410 -14.33 4.43 -34.28
CA ALA A 410 -14.17 3.30 -35.19
C ALA A 410 -14.79 3.63 -36.53
N GLN A 411 -14.04 3.41 -37.62
CA GLN A 411 -14.50 3.71 -38.96
C GLN A 411 -13.97 2.71 -40.00
N SER A 412 -14.81 2.37 -40.95
CA SER A 412 -14.40 1.64 -42.15
C SER A 412 -14.90 2.33 -43.36
N TRP A 413 -14.07 2.51 -44.41
CA TRP A 413 -14.46 3.22 -45.61
C TRP A 413 -13.68 2.78 -46.85
N LEU A 414 -14.25 3.09 -48.02
CA LEU A 414 -13.71 2.82 -49.36
C LEU A 414 -13.56 4.13 -50.12
N PRO A 415 -12.34 4.66 -50.30
CA PRO A 415 -12.13 5.80 -51.19
C PRO A 415 -12.54 5.50 -52.63
N MET A 416 -13.06 6.48 -53.35
CA MET A 416 -13.40 6.33 -54.78
C MET A 416 -12.23 5.91 -55.65
N SER A 417 -10.99 6.27 -55.26
CA SER A 417 -9.74 5.91 -55.95
C SER A 417 -9.28 4.47 -55.75
N GLU A 418 -9.91 3.71 -54.84
CA GLU A 418 -9.52 2.35 -54.50
C GLU A 418 -10.50 1.32 -55.08
N LYS A 419 -10.03 0.06 -55.21
CA LYS A 419 -10.86 -1.07 -55.62
C LYS A 419 -11.98 -1.28 -54.62
N GLY A 420 -13.21 -1.45 -55.11
CA GLY A 420 -14.35 -1.85 -54.29
C GLY A 420 -14.21 -3.28 -53.73
N GLY A 421 -14.95 -3.57 -52.69
CA GLY A 421 -15.01 -4.91 -52.07
C GLY A 421 -15.43 -4.82 -50.60
N GLU A 422 -15.71 -5.97 -50.03
CA GLU A 422 -16.13 -6.08 -48.64
C GLU A 422 -14.93 -6.05 -47.71
N GLY A 423 -15.13 -5.44 -46.53
CA GLY A 423 -14.14 -5.37 -45.47
C GLY A 423 -14.73 -5.37 -44.07
N LYS A 424 -13.94 -5.71 -43.08
CA LYS A 424 -14.39 -5.75 -41.70
C LYS A 424 -13.29 -5.25 -40.75
N LEU A 425 -13.68 -4.33 -39.88
CA LEU A 425 -12.91 -3.95 -38.71
C LEU A 425 -13.52 -4.66 -37.49
N LYS A 426 -12.69 -5.36 -36.72
CA LYS A 426 -13.13 -6.14 -35.56
C LYS A 426 -12.44 -5.68 -34.32
N ILE A 427 -13.21 -5.30 -33.30
CA ILE A 427 -12.72 -4.88 -31.98
C ILE A 427 -13.27 -5.83 -30.93
N GLN A 428 -12.39 -6.48 -30.17
CA GLN A 428 -12.80 -7.44 -29.14
C GLN A 428 -13.04 -6.75 -27.79
N TRP A 429 -12.25 -5.74 -27.47
CA TRP A 429 -12.46 -4.91 -26.29
C TRP A 429 -11.74 -3.56 -26.46
N ALA A 430 -12.20 -2.54 -25.72
CA ALA A 430 -11.56 -1.25 -25.60
C ALA A 430 -11.54 -0.81 -24.13
N ARG A 431 -10.38 -0.35 -23.64
CA ARG A 431 -10.17 0.04 -22.25
C ARG A 431 -9.40 1.33 -22.15
N VAL A 432 -9.75 2.13 -21.16
CA VAL A 432 -8.99 3.34 -20.81
C VAL A 432 -8.71 3.35 -19.33
N PHE A 433 -7.47 3.60 -18.99
CA PHE A 433 -6.99 3.71 -17.63
C PHE A 433 -6.58 5.14 -17.34
N ARG A 434 -6.82 5.62 -16.12
CA ARG A 434 -6.43 6.96 -15.70
C ARG A 434 -4.91 7.13 -15.79
N GLY A 435 -4.45 8.35 -16.00
CA GLY A 435 -3.02 8.67 -15.98
C GLY A 435 -2.41 8.49 -14.59
N VAL A 436 -1.17 8.04 -14.56
CA VAL A 436 -0.41 7.81 -13.31
C VAL A 436 -0.32 9.08 -12.45
N GLU A 437 -0.29 10.26 -13.10
CA GLU A 437 -0.16 11.56 -12.42
C GLU A 437 -1.40 11.99 -11.64
N ASP A 438 -2.58 11.51 -12.03
CA ASP A 438 -3.86 11.82 -11.37
C ASP A 438 -4.28 10.74 -10.36
N SER A 439 -3.42 9.80 -10.12
CA SER A 439 -3.68 8.67 -9.27
C SER A 439 -3.79 9.03 -7.80
N PRO A 440 -4.71 8.41 -7.05
CA PRO A 440 -4.73 8.52 -5.61
C PRO A 440 -3.38 8.14 -4.97
N LEU A 441 -2.65 7.19 -5.57
CA LEU A 441 -1.33 6.76 -5.10
C LEU A 441 -0.26 7.80 -5.44
N ALA A 442 -0.23 8.34 -6.67
CA ALA A 442 0.70 9.40 -7.05
C ALA A 442 0.47 10.66 -6.22
N GLN A 443 -0.79 11.04 -5.98
CA GLN A 443 -1.14 12.14 -5.09
C GLN A 443 -0.67 11.91 -3.65
N ARG A 444 -0.85 10.68 -3.12
CA ARG A 444 -0.37 10.30 -1.78
C ARG A 444 1.15 10.33 -1.70
N ASN A 445 1.85 9.75 -2.68
CA ASN A 445 3.31 9.76 -2.73
C ASN A 445 3.88 11.18 -2.87
N ALA A 446 3.23 12.04 -3.65
CA ALA A 446 3.59 13.46 -3.75
C ALA A 446 3.35 14.24 -2.43
N ALA A 447 2.28 13.93 -1.72
CA ALA A 447 1.99 14.50 -0.41
C ALA A 447 2.98 14.02 0.66
N GLU A 448 3.34 12.73 0.66
CA GLU A 448 4.35 12.16 1.56
C GLU A 448 5.75 12.74 1.27
N ALA A 449 6.12 12.92 -0.01
CA ALA A 449 7.37 13.55 -0.40
C ALA A 449 7.48 15.00 0.10
N LYS A 450 6.42 15.80 -0.11
CA LYS A 450 6.35 17.18 0.43
C LYS A 450 6.44 17.23 1.95
N ALA A 451 5.74 16.32 2.65
CA ALA A 451 5.80 16.25 4.11
C ALA A 451 7.20 15.88 4.64
N ASN A 452 7.93 15.05 3.91
CA ASN A 452 9.32 14.70 4.25
C ASN A 452 10.29 15.87 3.99
N GLU A 453 10.16 16.55 2.86
CA GLU A 453 10.93 17.76 2.55
C GLU A 453 10.72 18.87 3.62
N GLU A 454 9.47 19.07 4.05
CA GLU A 454 9.17 20.02 5.12
C GLU A 454 9.76 19.63 6.49
N LYS A 455 9.81 18.33 6.80
CA LYS A 455 10.46 17.83 8.01
C LYS A 455 11.97 18.04 7.96
N GLU A 456 12.60 17.69 6.86
CA GLU A 456 14.05 17.90 6.66
C GLU A 456 14.41 19.38 6.71
N ALA A 457 13.61 20.24 6.09
CA ALA A 457 13.80 21.70 6.17
C ALA A 457 13.66 22.26 7.61
N LYS A 458 12.73 21.70 8.41
CA LYS A 458 12.57 22.06 9.82
C LYS A 458 13.74 21.57 10.69
N GLU A 459 14.23 20.36 10.43
CA GLU A 459 15.39 19.80 11.14
C GLU A 459 16.68 20.56 10.82
N THR A 460 16.87 20.93 9.56
CA THR A 460 18.02 21.73 9.13
C THR A 460 18.03 23.14 9.77
N LYS A 461 16.85 23.78 9.86
CA LYS A 461 16.69 25.06 10.57
C LYS A 461 16.91 24.95 12.09
N LYS A 462 16.64 23.77 12.67
CA LYS A 462 16.85 23.52 14.11
C LYS A 462 18.33 23.22 14.46
N LYS A 463 19.10 22.73 13.48
CA LYS A 463 20.55 22.51 13.62
C LYS A 463 21.39 23.75 13.32
N ALA A 464 20.80 24.77 12.69
CA ALA A 464 21.45 26.06 12.35
C ALA A 464 21.16 27.15 13.37
N LYS A 465 20.37 26.88 14.42
CA LYS A 465 20.21 27.70 15.65
C LYS A 465 20.92 27.01 16.82
#